data_ade534b8abe26e4fed8e2605be2aa870
#
_entry.id   ade534b8abe26e4fed8e2605be2aa870
#
_cell.length_a   1.000
_cell.length_b   1.000
_cell.length_c   1.000
_cell.angle_alpha   90.00
_cell.angle_beta   90.00
_cell.angle_gamma   90.00
#
_symmetry.space_group_name_H-M   'P 1'
#
loop_
_entity.id
_entity.type
_entity.pdbx_description
1 polymer ?
#
loop_
_entity_poly.entity_id
_entity_poly.type
_entity_poly.pdbx_seq_one_letter_code
_entity_poly.pdbx_strand_id
1 'polypeptide(L)'
;KDNVTARDFLSRLPIEVTMNDYAGAEKIFYPEPAFNTEGAPKGHTPSRGDIDLYAPWGNVALFYKSGSHSSELIHLGRIDGNGIEAFDVTGNVVVKIERQ
;
A
#
# COMPACT_ATOMS: atom_id res chain seq x y z
N LYS A 1 10.67 -0.17 5.27
CA LYS A 1 11.96 0.11 4.68
C LYS A 1 12.02 1.55 4.21
N ASP A 2 13.13 2.23 4.47
CA ASP A 2 13.24 3.64 4.16
C ASP A 2 13.58 3.87 2.68
N ASN A 3 12.75 4.64 1.99
CA ASN A 3 13.01 5.09 0.64
C ASN A 3 12.18 6.35 0.39
N VAL A 4 12.44 7.04 -0.72
CA VAL A 4 11.81 8.32 -1.00
C VAL A 4 10.28 8.19 -1.07
N THR A 5 9.78 7.11 -1.64
CA THR A 5 8.34 6.90 -1.77
C THR A 5 7.70 6.61 -0.41
N ALA A 6 8.36 5.79 0.40
CA ALA A 6 7.87 5.50 1.75
C ALA A 6 7.85 6.76 2.60
N ARG A 7 8.86 7.62 2.48
CA ARG A 7 8.89 8.89 3.22
C ARG A 7 7.75 9.80 2.77
N ASP A 8 7.47 9.85 1.46
CA ASP A 8 6.36 10.64 0.95
C ASP A 8 5.03 10.13 1.51
N PHE A 9 4.84 8.80 1.48
CA PHE A 9 3.65 8.19 2.05
C PHE A 9 3.48 8.57 3.52
N LEU A 10 4.53 8.38 4.32
CA LEU A 10 4.47 8.67 5.75
C LEU A 10 4.20 10.14 6.03
N SER A 11 4.71 11.04 5.18
CA SER A 11 4.54 12.48 5.38
C SER A 11 3.10 12.91 5.21
N ARG A 12 2.27 12.11 4.55
CA ARG A 12 0.87 12.45 4.30
C ARG A 12 -0.07 11.90 5.35
N LEU A 13 0.43 11.10 6.29
CA LEU A 13 -0.40 10.52 7.32
C LEU A 13 -0.71 11.54 8.41
N PRO A 14 -1.87 11.51 9.05
CA PRO A 14 -2.94 10.56 8.80
C PRO A 14 -3.75 10.93 7.56
N ILE A 15 -4.28 9.90 6.89
CA ILE A 15 -5.18 10.11 5.76
C ILE A 15 -6.40 9.20 5.91
N GLU A 16 -7.50 9.64 5.33
CA GLU A 16 -8.72 8.83 5.27
C GLU A 16 -9.06 8.64 3.80
N VAL A 17 -9.16 7.39 3.36
CA VAL A 17 -9.36 7.07 1.95
C VAL A 17 -10.34 5.91 1.82
N THR A 18 -11.03 5.87 0.66
CA THR A 18 -11.81 4.70 0.28
C THR A 18 -10.93 3.82 -0.57
N MET A 19 -10.74 2.59 -0.15
CA MET A 19 -9.93 1.63 -0.89
C MET A 19 -10.84 0.65 -1.58
N ASN A 20 -10.50 0.32 -2.83
CA ASN A 20 -11.25 -0.60 -3.66
C ASN A 20 -10.57 -1.96 -3.69
N ASP A 21 -11.37 -3.02 -3.77
CA ASP A 21 -10.83 -4.35 -3.88
C ASP A 21 -10.22 -4.58 -5.26
N TYR A 22 -9.10 -5.29 -5.31
CA TYR A 22 -8.47 -5.65 -6.57
C TYR A 22 -8.03 -7.11 -6.51
N ALA A 23 -8.50 -7.90 -7.46
CA ALA A 23 -8.10 -9.30 -7.65
C ALA A 23 -8.36 -10.18 -6.42
N GLY A 24 -9.19 -9.75 -5.47
CA GLY A 24 -9.45 -10.54 -4.26
C GLY A 24 -8.22 -10.73 -3.39
N ALA A 25 -7.22 -9.85 -3.49
CA ALA A 25 -5.97 -9.99 -2.77
C ALA A 25 -5.48 -8.69 -2.18
N GLU A 26 -5.93 -7.54 -2.69
CA GLU A 26 -5.42 -6.26 -2.23
C GLU A 26 -6.51 -5.21 -2.23
N LYS A 27 -6.33 -4.22 -1.35
CA LYS A 27 -7.13 -3.00 -1.35
C LYS A 27 -6.28 -1.89 -1.92
N ILE A 28 -6.81 -1.14 -2.88
CA ILE A 28 -6.01 -0.13 -3.58
C ILE A 28 -6.68 1.24 -3.49
N PHE A 29 -5.85 2.29 -3.53
CA PHE A 29 -6.32 3.64 -3.78
C PHE A 29 -5.24 4.41 -4.55
N TYR A 30 -5.66 5.49 -5.21
CA TYR A 30 -4.76 6.33 -5.99
C TYR A 30 -4.48 7.59 -5.19
N PRO A 31 -3.22 7.81 -4.75
CA PRO A 31 -2.90 9.02 -3.99
C PRO A 31 -2.96 10.26 -4.86
N GLU A 32 -3.37 11.38 -4.25
CA GLU A 32 -3.45 12.67 -4.90
C GLU A 32 -2.66 13.69 -4.08
N PRO A 33 -1.60 14.26 -4.60
CA PRO A 33 -0.94 13.94 -5.86
C PRO A 33 -0.20 12.61 -5.79
N ALA A 34 0.25 12.13 -6.94
CA ALA A 34 1.02 10.89 -7.00
C ALA A 34 2.27 10.97 -6.12
N PHE A 35 2.72 9.82 -5.62
CA PHE A 35 3.92 9.79 -4.78
C PHE A 35 5.17 10.00 -5.61
N ASN A 36 6.18 10.57 -4.95
CA ASN A 36 7.51 10.69 -5.53
C ASN A 36 8.16 9.30 -5.56
N THR A 37 8.57 8.87 -6.75
CA THR A 37 9.19 7.55 -6.91
C THR A 37 10.63 7.64 -7.40
N GLU A 38 11.17 8.83 -7.53
CA GLU A 38 12.50 9.02 -8.10
C GLU A 38 13.55 8.36 -7.22
N GLY A 39 14.31 7.43 -7.82
CA GLY A 39 15.37 6.74 -7.10
C GLY A 39 14.90 5.66 -6.13
N ALA A 40 13.60 5.41 -6.02
CA ALA A 40 13.11 4.39 -5.10
C ALA A 40 13.42 2.99 -5.63
N PRO A 41 13.86 2.07 -4.76
CA PRO A 41 14.12 0.71 -5.21
C PRO A 41 12.81 0.00 -5.54
N LYS A 42 12.78 -0.69 -6.67
CA LYS A 42 11.62 -1.46 -7.11
C LYS A 42 11.92 -2.95 -6.97
N GLY A 43 10.87 -3.71 -6.73
CA GLY A 43 10.97 -5.16 -6.63
C GLY A 43 10.64 -5.61 -5.23
N HIS A 44 9.55 -6.36 -5.09
CA HIS A 44 9.10 -6.83 -3.77
C HIS A 44 8.17 -8.01 -3.95
N THR A 45 8.26 -8.96 -3.02
CA THR A 45 7.31 -10.07 -2.91
C THR A 45 6.44 -9.76 -1.72
N PRO A 46 5.19 -9.30 -1.94
CA PRO A 46 4.38 -8.83 -0.83
C PRO A 46 3.85 -9.98 0.03
N SER A 47 3.85 -9.75 1.33
CA SER A 47 3.23 -10.63 2.31
C SER A 47 1.97 -9.96 2.85
N ARG A 48 1.07 -10.76 3.43
CA ARG A 48 -0.13 -10.22 4.06
C ARG A 48 0.26 -9.13 5.06
N GLY A 49 -0.36 -7.96 4.93
CA GLY A 49 -0.10 -6.81 5.76
C GLY A 49 0.85 -5.79 5.15
N ASP A 50 1.46 -6.10 4.01
CA ASP A 50 2.39 -5.18 3.37
C ASP A 50 1.64 -4.08 2.63
N ILE A 51 2.23 -2.88 2.64
CA ILE A 51 1.74 -1.72 1.89
C ILE A 51 2.80 -1.38 0.86
N ASP A 52 2.42 -1.44 -0.41
CA ASP A 52 3.33 -1.19 -1.52
C ASP A 52 2.71 -0.19 -2.49
N LEU A 53 3.56 0.39 -3.34
CA LEU A 53 3.11 1.20 -4.48
C LEU A 53 3.37 0.41 -5.75
N TYR A 54 2.34 0.27 -6.60
CA TYR A 54 2.52 -0.32 -7.92
C TYR A 54 2.86 0.81 -8.88
N ALA A 55 4.14 0.92 -9.25
CA ALA A 55 4.66 2.09 -9.93
C ALA A 55 4.00 2.37 -11.28
N PRO A 56 3.70 1.36 -12.13
CA PRO A 56 3.12 1.67 -13.44
C PRO A 56 1.77 2.39 -13.38
N TRP A 57 0.95 2.11 -12.36
CA TRP A 57 -0.36 2.75 -12.22
C TRP A 57 -0.34 3.87 -11.17
N GLY A 58 0.65 3.88 -10.29
CA GLY A 58 0.73 4.88 -9.24
C GLY A 58 -0.22 4.65 -8.08
N ASN A 59 -0.78 3.45 -7.94
CA ASN A 59 -1.69 3.16 -6.85
C ASN A 59 -0.99 2.54 -5.66
N VAL A 60 -1.51 2.86 -4.48
CA VAL A 60 -1.11 2.16 -3.26
C VAL A 60 -1.88 0.84 -3.19
N ALA A 61 -1.19 -0.23 -2.81
CA ALA A 61 -1.80 -1.55 -2.65
C ALA A 61 -1.52 -2.04 -1.24
N LEU A 62 -2.59 -2.38 -0.54
CA LEU A 62 -2.50 -2.97 0.80
C LEU A 62 -2.90 -4.43 0.66
N PHE A 63 -1.94 -5.32 0.87
CA PHE A 63 -2.13 -6.74 0.60
C PHE A 63 -2.74 -7.44 1.80
N TYR A 64 -3.97 -7.94 1.63
CA TYR A 64 -4.56 -8.78 2.68
C TYR A 64 -4.38 -10.26 2.38
N LYS A 65 -3.73 -10.57 1.24
CA LYS A 65 -3.21 -11.90 0.93
C LYS A 65 -1.82 -11.74 0.37
N SER A 66 -0.97 -12.72 0.59
CA SER A 66 0.37 -12.69 0.01
C SER A 66 0.29 -12.75 -1.50
N GLY A 67 1.20 -12.05 -2.16
CA GLY A 67 1.26 -12.00 -3.61
C GLY A 67 2.58 -12.52 -4.16
N SER A 68 2.65 -12.58 -5.48
CA SER A 68 3.87 -12.97 -6.18
C SER A 68 4.82 -11.79 -6.30
N HIS A 69 6.09 -12.10 -6.50
CA HIS A 69 7.10 -11.07 -6.71
C HIS A 69 6.72 -10.21 -7.93
N SER A 70 6.88 -8.90 -7.79
CA SER A 70 6.74 -7.97 -8.90
C SER A 70 7.92 -7.02 -8.90
N SER A 71 8.54 -6.85 -10.06
CA SER A 71 9.66 -5.93 -10.22
C SER A 71 9.20 -4.47 -10.18
N GLU A 72 7.89 -4.21 -10.18
CA GLU A 72 7.35 -2.86 -10.23
C GLU A 72 6.78 -2.38 -8.89
N LEU A 73 6.92 -3.18 -7.84
CA LEU A 73 6.41 -2.80 -6.52
C LEU A 73 7.50 -2.08 -5.72
N ILE A 74 7.10 -0.98 -5.09
CA ILE A 74 7.94 -0.24 -4.14
C ILE A 74 7.36 -0.45 -2.76
N HIS A 75 8.14 -1.04 -1.86
CA HIS A 75 7.66 -1.34 -0.51
C HIS A 75 7.60 -0.05 0.31
N LEU A 76 6.42 0.20 0.92
CA LEU A 76 6.20 1.41 1.71
C LEU A 76 6.23 1.14 3.22
N GLY A 77 5.66 0.02 3.65
CA GLY A 77 5.58 -0.31 5.06
C GLY A 77 4.66 -1.48 5.31
N ARG A 78 4.24 -1.65 6.55
CA ARG A 78 3.35 -2.75 6.96
C ARG A 78 2.31 -2.25 7.94
N ILE A 79 1.16 -2.96 7.96
CA ILE A 79 0.16 -2.77 9.00
C ILE A 79 0.59 -3.58 10.22
N ASP A 80 0.62 -2.94 11.38
CA ASP A 80 1.02 -3.61 12.62
C ASP A 80 -0.10 -4.47 13.20
N GLY A 81 0.31 -5.58 13.82
CA GLY A 81 -0.60 -6.44 14.57
C GLY A 81 -1.69 -7.04 13.68
N ASN A 82 -2.91 -7.04 14.19
CA ASN A 82 -4.05 -7.66 13.52
C ASN A 82 -4.86 -6.66 12.68
N GLY A 83 -4.32 -5.45 12.45
CA GLY A 83 -5.05 -4.43 11.69
C GLY A 83 -5.43 -4.88 10.30
N ILE A 84 -4.64 -5.77 9.70
CA ILE A 84 -4.91 -6.24 8.34
C ILE A 84 -6.23 -7.01 8.24
N GLU A 85 -6.71 -7.59 9.35
CA GLU A 85 -7.97 -8.36 9.31
C GLU A 85 -9.16 -7.50 8.92
N ALA A 86 -9.12 -6.21 9.23
CA ALA A 86 -10.20 -5.30 8.85
C ALA A 86 -10.30 -5.12 7.34
N PHE A 87 -9.24 -5.44 6.61
CA PHE A 87 -9.18 -5.29 5.16
C PHE A 87 -9.51 -6.58 4.42
N ASP A 88 -9.55 -7.70 5.11
CA ASP A 88 -9.80 -9.01 4.49
C ASP A 88 -11.31 -9.23 4.37
N VAL A 89 -11.95 -8.36 3.60
CA VAL A 89 -13.39 -8.39 3.35
C VAL A 89 -13.62 -8.08 1.88
N THR A 90 -14.78 -8.50 1.36
CA THR A 90 -15.12 -8.19 -0.03
C THR A 90 -15.57 -6.74 -0.14
N GLY A 91 -15.33 -6.15 -1.32
CA GLY A 91 -15.80 -4.81 -1.62
C GLY A 91 -14.88 -3.72 -1.12
N ASN A 92 -15.42 -2.50 -1.11
CA ASN A 92 -14.67 -1.32 -0.74
C ASN A 92 -14.67 -1.12 0.76
N VAL A 93 -13.60 -0.48 1.27
CA VAL A 93 -13.52 -0.12 2.69
C VAL A 93 -13.08 1.33 2.80
N VAL A 94 -13.61 2.03 3.80
CA VAL A 94 -13.16 3.38 4.14
C VAL A 94 -12.21 3.22 5.32
N VAL A 95 -10.99 3.72 5.19
CA VAL A 95 -9.97 3.51 6.20
C VAL A 95 -9.27 4.81 6.54
N LYS A 96 -8.83 4.89 7.79
CA LYS A 96 -7.95 5.94 8.24
C LYS A 96 -6.58 5.32 8.51
N ILE A 97 -5.57 5.82 7.83
CA ILE A 97 -4.21 5.31 8.00
C ILE A 97 -3.44 6.33 8.82
N GLU A 98 -2.88 5.86 9.93
CA GLU A 98 -2.15 6.70 10.86
C GLU A 98 -0.76 6.12 11.08
N ARG A 99 0.15 7.01 11.45
CA ARG A 99 1.51 6.62 11.80
C ARG A 99 1.55 6.14 13.24
N GLN A 100 2.29 5.06 13.48
CA GLN A 100 2.53 4.56 14.83
C GLN A 100 3.40 5.53 15.62
#